data_8f24b06c5a4d008bd3b4ccda70695138
#
_entry.id   8f24b06c5a4d008bd3b4ccda70695138
#
_cell.length_a   1.000
_cell.length_b   1.000
_cell.length_c   1.000
_cell.angle_alpha   90.00
_cell.angle_beta   90.00
_cell.angle_gamma   90.00
#
_symmetry.space_group_name_H-M   'P 1'
#
loop_
_entity.id
_entity.type
_entity.pdbx_description
1 polymer ?
#
loop_
_entity_poly.entity_id
_entity_poly.type
_entity_poly.pdbx_seq_one_letter_code
_entity_poly.pdbx_strand_id
1 'polypeptide(L)'
;MQLVQVLAQPNLAVPSFAEQAAISLDSIYKHYGIKGEHLLRENFPYDDSYKASYLAGPDEGKKGNAYSYLWPFSGSLSAQVARYELHKDPKILKEIKTKVLPGLEHYYDKREPYGYASYVKNAPLSDRFYDDNVWLGIDFADLYLNTKDKKFLAKSEEIWRFVESGMDDILGGGIYWCEQKKESKNTCSNAPAVVYLLKLYEATNKRAYLEKAEKLFQWTKEHLEDPVDHLYFDNISLTGKVNKTKFPYNSGQMLQSAALFYKITKDQKYLKEAQEIAASAHEYFFQDKALNSGKKIKLFKNSDSWFIAVMLRGFVELYHADKNPLYINSFKDNLRYAWTDLRDEHGLFNKDWTGEKKSAKKWLLDQLAMVEMYARIASI
;
A
#
# COMPACT_ATOMS: atom_id res chain seq x y z
N MET A 1 -60.21 -7.44 -7.13
CA MET A 1 -59.04 -7.72 -6.27
C MET A 1 -57.94 -8.26 -7.18
N GLN A 2 -57.07 -7.39 -7.70
CA GLN A 2 -55.93 -7.80 -8.54
C GLN A 2 -54.77 -8.17 -7.62
N LEU A 3 -54.31 -9.40 -7.72
CA LEU A 3 -53.07 -9.87 -7.09
C LEU A 3 -51.90 -9.24 -7.83
N VAL A 4 -51.21 -8.33 -7.15
CA VAL A 4 -49.89 -7.85 -7.59
C VAL A 4 -48.88 -8.96 -7.25
N GLN A 5 -48.43 -9.69 -8.27
CA GLN A 5 -47.28 -10.56 -8.15
C GLN A 5 -46.04 -9.70 -7.95
N VAL A 6 -45.52 -9.69 -6.74
CA VAL A 6 -44.19 -9.19 -6.45
C VAL A 6 -43.22 -10.21 -7.05
N LEU A 7 -42.70 -9.90 -8.23
CA LEU A 7 -41.58 -10.65 -8.81
C LEU A 7 -40.39 -10.50 -7.87
N ALA A 8 -40.01 -11.57 -7.19
CA ALA A 8 -38.78 -11.64 -6.43
C ALA A 8 -37.61 -11.33 -7.37
N GLN A 9 -36.88 -10.26 -7.10
CA GLN A 9 -35.61 -9.96 -7.81
C GLN A 9 -34.69 -11.18 -7.66
N PRO A 10 -34.02 -11.62 -8.72
CA PRO A 10 -33.07 -12.71 -8.61
C PRO A 10 -32.01 -12.33 -7.57
N ASN A 11 -31.82 -13.21 -6.60
CA ASN A 11 -30.71 -13.12 -5.63
C ASN A 11 -29.41 -13.17 -6.43
N LEU A 12 -28.87 -12.03 -6.86
CA LEU A 12 -27.58 -11.96 -7.49
C LEU A 12 -26.55 -12.41 -6.44
N ALA A 13 -25.90 -13.53 -6.72
CA ALA A 13 -24.83 -14.04 -5.85
C ALA A 13 -23.78 -12.94 -5.62
N VAL A 14 -23.30 -12.81 -4.37
CA VAL A 14 -22.23 -11.86 -4.05
C VAL A 14 -21.00 -12.23 -4.89
N PRO A 15 -20.42 -11.29 -5.66
CA PRO A 15 -19.25 -11.57 -6.48
C PRO A 15 -18.09 -12.12 -5.65
N SER A 16 -17.25 -12.96 -6.25
CA SER A 16 -16.00 -13.42 -5.65
C SER A 16 -15.06 -12.23 -5.37
N PHE A 17 -14.08 -12.39 -4.50
CA PHE A 17 -13.09 -11.34 -4.23
C PHE A 17 -12.34 -10.88 -5.49
N ALA A 18 -12.06 -11.80 -6.43
CA ALA A 18 -11.44 -11.47 -7.71
C ALA A 18 -12.35 -10.56 -8.57
N GLU A 19 -13.64 -10.88 -8.65
CA GLU A 19 -14.63 -10.06 -9.35
C GLU A 19 -14.85 -8.72 -8.64
N GLN A 20 -14.85 -8.70 -7.31
CA GLN A 20 -14.94 -7.47 -6.52
C GLN A 20 -13.76 -6.53 -6.82
N ALA A 21 -12.54 -7.06 -6.94
CA ALA A 21 -11.37 -6.28 -7.36
C ALA A 21 -11.56 -5.67 -8.75
N ALA A 22 -12.06 -6.44 -9.71
CA ALA A 22 -12.29 -5.97 -11.08
C ALA A 22 -13.38 -4.88 -11.13
N ILE A 23 -14.52 -5.11 -10.51
CA ILE A 23 -15.66 -4.17 -10.47
C ILE A 23 -15.25 -2.87 -9.76
N SER A 24 -14.46 -2.95 -8.68
CA SER A 24 -13.98 -1.75 -7.96
C SER A 24 -13.02 -0.93 -8.83
N LEU A 25 -12.14 -1.59 -9.58
CA LEU A 25 -11.22 -0.89 -10.49
C LEU A 25 -11.96 -0.20 -11.63
N ASP A 26 -13.00 -0.84 -12.20
CA ASP A 26 -13.85 -0.23 -13.24
C ASP A 26 -14.54 1.04 -12.71
N SER A 27 -15.05 0.98 -11.46
CA SER A 27 -15.64 2.16 -10.79
C SER A 27 -14.61 3.28 -10.62
N ILE A 28 -13.37 2.95 -10.26
CA ILE A 28 -12.29 3.93 -10.12
C ILE A 28 -11.99 4.60 -11.46
N TYR A 29 -11.76 3.85 -12.53
CA TYR A 29 -11.49 4.46 -13.85
C TYR A 29 -12.66 5.30 -14.36
N LYS A 30 -13.91 4.90 -14.07
CA LYS A 30 -15.11 5.67 -14.43
C LYS A 30 -15.18 7.02 -13.72
N HIS A 31 -14.82 7.09 -12.44
CA HIS A 31 -15.04 8.28 -11.60
C HIS A 31 -13.81 9.15 -11.41
N TYR A 32 -12.60 8.59 -11.50
CA TYR A 32 -11.34 9.33 -11.35
C TYR A 32 -10.60 9.55 -12.67
N GLY A 33 -10.99 8.83 -13.74
CA GLY A 33 -10.36 8.94 -15.05
C GLY A 33 -10.56 10.32 -15.67
N ILE A 34 -9.54 10.78 -16.39
CA ILE A 34 -9.54 12.03 -17.15
C ILE A 34 -9.55 11.67 -18.62
N LYS A 35 -10.54 12.19 -19.38
CA LYS A 35 -10.70 11.84 -20.79
C LYS A 35 -9.45 12.22 -21.62
N GLY A 36 -8.88 11.22 -22.29
CA GLY A 36 -7.69 11.39 -23.14
C GLY A 36 -6.36 11.39 -22.38
N GLU A 37 -6.38 11.15 -21.05
CA GLU A 37 -5.21 11.16 -20.20
C GLU A 37 -4.94 9.78 -19.60
N HIS A 38 -3.69 9.54 -19.20
CA HIS A 38 -3.32 8.37 -18.39
C HIS A 38 -3.29 8.67 -16.89
N LEU A 39 -3.55 9.92 -16.50
CA LEU A 39 -3.60 10.40 -15.13
C LEU A 39 -5.01 10.27 -14.54
N LEU A 40 -5.10 10.30 -13.22
CA LEU A 40 -6.34 10.19 -12.45
C LEU A 40 -6.53 11.43 -11.59
N ARG A 41 -7.79 11.73 -11.25
CA ARG A 41 -8.14 12.71 -10.22
C ARG A 41 -7.80 12.16 -8.84
N GLU A 42 -7.56 13.04 -7.88
CA GLU A 42 -7.23 12.64 -6.52
C GLU A 42 -8.44 12.25 -5.68
N ASN A 43 -9.56 12.93 -5.89
CA ASN A 43 -10.78 12.71 -5.13
C ASN A 43 -12.01 12.59 -6.02
N PHE A 44 -13.02 11.90 -5.52
CA PHE A 44 -14.36 11.91 -6.08
C PHE A 44 -15.37 12.31 -5.00
N PRO A 45 -16.30 13.26 -5.26
CA PRO A 45 -16.35 14.10 -6.47
C PRO A 45 -15.09 14.96 -6.63
N TYR A 46 -14.74 15.30 -7.88
CA TYR A 46 -13.60 16.17 -8.16
C TYR A 46 -13.81 17.56 -7.55
N ASP A 47 -12.74 18.08 -6.95
CA ASP A 47 -12.72 19.40 -6.35
C ASP A 47 -11.37 20.06 -6.65
N ASP A 48 -11.39 21.09 -7.47
CA ASP A 48 -10.21 21.86 -7.88
C ASP A 48 -9.60 22.69 -6.75
N SER A 49 -10.33 22.90 -5.67
CA SER A 49 -9.86 23.58 -4.46
C SER A 49 -9.19 22.66 -3.43
N TYR A 50 -9.19 21.34 -3.69
CA TYR A 50 -8.58 20.35 -2.78
C TYR A 50 -7.10 20.62 -2.59
N LYS A 51 -6.66 20.54 -1.33
CA LYS A 51 -5.26 20.69 -0.92
C LYS A 51 -4.82 19.43 -0.20
N ALA A 52 -3.75 18.81 -0.69
CA ALA A 52 -3.16 17.67 -0.03
C ALA A 52 -2.51 18.08 1.30
N SER A 53 -2.74 17.29 2.36
CA SER A 53 -2.22 17.56 3.71
C SER A 53 -0.98 16.72 4.06
N TYR A 54 -0.56 15.81 3.18
CA TYR A 54 0.51 14.83 3.40
C TYR A 54 1.84 15.22 2.72
N LEU A 55 1.96 16.44 2.19
CA LEU A 55 3.18 16.95 1.56
C LEU A 55 4.15 17.52 2.59
N ALA A 56 5.44 17.53 2.27
CA ALA A 56 6.47 17.97 3.18
C ALA A 56 6.52 19.50 3.41
N GLY A 57 5.96 20.31 2.48
CA GLY A 57 5.96 21.74 2.54
C GLY A 57 4.57 22.38 2.64
N PRO A 58 4.43 23.45 3.43
CA PRO A 58 3.14 24.16 3.54
C PRO A 58 2.72 24.85 2.23
N ASP A 59 3.64 25.01 1.29
CA ASP A 59 3.42 25.72 0.04
C ASP A 59 3.02 24.82 -1.13
N GLU A 60 3.39 23.54 -1.09
CA GLU A 60 3.09 22.58 -2.16
C GLU A 60 1.58 22.30 -2.29
N GLY A 61 0.86 22.21 -1.17
CA GLY A 61 -0.58 21.97 -1.14
C GLY A 61 -1.46 23.22 -1.30
N LYS A 62 -0.90 24.41 -1.54
CA LYS A 62 -1.67 25.67 -1.62
C LYS A 62 -2.48 25.83 -2.90
N LYS A 63 -2.07 25.20 -3.99
CA LYS A 63 -2.78 25.22 -5.28
C LYS A 63 -3.56 23.92 -5.42
N GLY A 64 -4.83 24.02 -5.84
CA GLY A 64 -5.62 22.85 -6.22
C GLY A 64 -4.92 22.10 -7.35
N ASN A 65 -4.99 20.76 -7.33
CA ASN A 65 -4.32 19.90 -8.29
C ASN A 65 -5.33 19.31 -9.30
N ALA A 66 -5.01 19.46 -10.58
CA ALA A 66 -5.79 18.83 -11.65
C ALA A 66 -5.63 17.30 -11.68
N TYR A 67 -4.52 16.79 -11.17
CA TYR A 67 -4.14 15.37 -11.14
C TYR A 67 -3.85 14.93 -9.73
N SER A 68 -3.97 13.63 -9.47
CA SER A 68 -3.49 13.07 -8.20
C SER A 68 -1.98 13.25 -8.03
N TYR A 69 -1.54 13.35 -6.78
CA TYR A 69 -0.12 13.24 -6.46
C TYR A 69 0.40 11.82 -6.73
N LEU A 70 1.72 11.65 -6.73
CA LEU A 70 2.38 10.38 -7.00
C LEU A 70 1.90 9.27 -6.06
N TRP A 71 1.86 9.54 -4.75
CA TRP A 71 1.46 8.52 -3.78
C TRP A 71 0.05 7.96 -4.07
N PRO A 72 -1.03 8.76 -4.21
CA PRO A 72 -2.32 8.19 -4.59
C PRO A 72 -2.30 7.52 -5.98
N PHE A 73 -1.57 8.05 -6.95
CA PHE A 73 -1.48 7.44 -8.27
C PHE A 73 -0.76 6.09 -8.25
N SER A 74 0.30 5.95 -7.43
CA SER A 74 1.09 4.71 -7.32
C SER A 74 0.24 3.51 -6.88
N GLY A 75 -0.82 3.74 -6.12
CA GLY A 75 -1.80 2.72 -5.78
C GLY A 75 -2.40 2.01 -7.00
N SER A 76 -2.46 2.67 -8.18
CA SER A 76 -2.90 2.01 -9.42
C SER A 76 -1.93 0.92 -9.87
N LEU A 77 -0.62 1.11 -9.67
CA LEU A 77 0.36 0.07 -9.97
C LEU A 77 0.22 -1.09 -8.98
N SER A 78 0.21 -0.81 -7.66
CA SER A 78 0.07 -1.83 -6.62
C SER A 78 -1.20 -2.67 -6.78
N ALA A 79 -2.35 -2.03 -7.06
CA ALA A 79 -3.61 -2.71 -7.30
C ALA A 79 -3.57 -3.63 -8.53
N GLN A 80 -2.99 -3.14 -9.64
CA GLN A 80 -2.90 -3.93 -10.87
C GLN A 80 -1.84 -5.03 -10.78
N VAL A 81 -0.74 -4.82 -10.04
CA VAL A 81 0.26 -5.86 -9.75
C VAL A 81 -0.40 -6.98 -8.96
N ALA A 82 -1.14 -6.67 -7.89
CA ALA A 82 -1.86 -7.69 -7.11
C ALA A 82 -2.87 -8.48 -7.96
N ARG A 83 -3.62 -7.81 -8.85
CA ARG A 83 -4.52 -8.48 -9.80
C ARG A 83 -3.77 -9.37 -10.79
N TYR A 84 -2.62 -8.90 -11.28
CA TYR A 84 -1.79 -9.69 -12.19
C TYR A 84 -1.20 -10.92 -11.49
N GLU A 85 -0.75 -10.78 -10.26
CA GLU A 85 -0.25 -11.89 -9.44
C GLU A 85 -1.28 -13.01 -9.28
N LEU A 86 -2.54 -12.65 -9.11
CA LEU A 86 -3.65 -13.61 -8.93
C LEU A 86 -3.87 -14.50 -10.15
N HIS A 87 -3.88 -13.94 -11.36
CA HIS A 87 -4.33 -14.67 -12.55
C HIS A 87 -3.25 -14.81 -13.64
N LYS A 88 -2.16 -14.05 -13.57
CA LYS A 88 -1.17 -13.91 -14.66
C LYS A 88 -1.81 -13.56 -16.02
N ASP A 89 -2.97 -12.88 -15.99
CA ASP A 89 -3.73 -12.52 -17.19
C ASP A 89 -2.95 -11.50 -18.05
N PRO A 90 -2.62 -11.85 -19.32
CA PRO A 90 -1.93 -10.93 -20.23
C PRO A 90 -2.68 -9.60 -20.45
N LYS A 91 -4.01 -9.57 -20.29
CA LYS A 91 -4.80 -8.34 -20.41
C LYS A 91 -4.46 -7.36 -19.30
N ILE A 92 -4.32 -7.86 -18.06
CA ILE A 92 -3.92 -7.00 -16.93
C ILE A 92 -2.51 -6.45 -17.15
N LEU A 93 -1.56 -7.29 -17.58
CA LEU A 93 -0.22 -6.83 -17.92
C LEU A 93 -0.21 -5.79 -19.05
N LYS A 94 -1.07 -5.97 -20.06
CA LYS A 94 -1.27 -4.98 -21.12
C LYS A 94 -1.78 -3.67 -20.54
N GLU A 95 -2.77 -3.69 -19.65
CA GLU A 95 -3.29 -2.47 -18.99
C GLU A 95 -2.22 -1.77 -18.17
N ILE A 96 -1.41 -2.51 -17.39
CA ILE A 96 -0.24 -1.94 -16.70
C ILE A 96 0.63 -1.18 -17.70
N LYS A 97 1.07 -1.85 -18.79
CA LYS A 97 1.99 -1.28 -19.80
C LYS A 97 1.40 -0.12 -20.59
N THR A 98 0.10 -0.08 -20.84
CA THR A 98 -0.52 0.91 -21.75
C THR A 98 -1.32 2.00 -21.04
N LYS A 99 -1.61 1.86 -19.75
CA LYS A 99 -2.38 2.85 -18.97
C LYS A 99 -1.58 3.34 -17.76
N VAL A 100 -1.12 2.41 -16.88
CA VAL A 100 -0.52 2.78 -15.61
C VAL A 100 0.90 3.34 -15.80
N LEU A 101 1.77 2.61 -16.50
CA LEU A 101 3.15 3.06 -16.71
C LEU A 101 3.26 4.38 -17.48
N PRO A 102 2.48 4.64 -18.57
CA PRO A 102 2.46 5.96 -19.18
C PRO A 102 2.01 7.08 -18.23
N GLY A 103 1.07 6.81 -17.32
CA GLY A 103 0.69 7.75 -16.26
C GLY A 103 1.84 8.04 -15.31
N LEU A 104 2.57 7.01 -14.85
CA LEU A 104 3.74 7.18 -13.98
C LEU A 104 4.85 8.01 -14.61
N GLU A 105 5.05 7.94 -15.93
CA GLU A 105 6.07 8.75 -16.63
C GLU A 105 5.84 10.27 -16.47
N HIS A 106 4.64 10.72 -16.13
CA HIS A 106 4.39 12.13 -15.81
C HIS A 106 5.02 12.60 -14.51
N TYR A 107 5.35 11.68 -13.59
CA TYR A 107 6.01 11.96 -12.31
C TYR A 107 7.52 11.68 -12.34
N TYR A 108 8.03 11.08 -13.43
CA TYR A 108 9.44 10.70 -13.53
C TYR A 108 10.34 11.93 -13.58
N ASP A 109 11.29 11.99 -12.64
CA ASP A 109 12.19 13.10 -12.42
C ASP A 109 13.64 12.70 -12.76
N LYS A 110 14.28 13.48 -13.62
CA LYS A 110 15.64 13.25 -14.12
C LYS A 110 16.72 13.96 -13.32
N ARG A 111 16.40 14.51 -12.15
CA ARG A 111 17.45 14.89 -11.19
C ARG A 111 18.16 13.63 -10.74
N GLU A 112 19.49 13.62 -10.81
CA GLU A 112 20.24 12.42 -10.38
C GLU A 112 20.36 12.33 -8.84
N PRO A 113 20.25 11.13 -8.28
CA PRO A 113 19.84 9.89 -8.93
C PRO A 113 18.35 9.94 -9.35
N TYR A 114 18.03 9.28 -10.47
CA TYR A 114 16.69 9.30 -11.07
C TYR A 114 15.66 8.63 -10.16
N GLY A 115 14.48 9.25 -10.07
CA GLY A 115 13.36 8.77 -9.27
C GLY A 115 12.04 9.41 -9.70
N TYR A 116 11.06 9.37 -8.83
CA TYR A 116 9.75 9.95 -9.08
C TYR A 116 9.49 11.09 -8.09
N ALA A 117 9.00 12.22 -8.60
CA ALA A 117 8.62 13.38 -7.80
C ALA A 117 7.16 13.28 -7.34
N SER A 118 6.81 13.98 -6.28
CA SER A 118 5.47 13.92 -5.67
C SER A 118 4.36 14.41 -6.59
N TYR A 119 4.67 15.25 -7.58
CA TYR A 119 3.69 15.75 -8.55
C TYR A 119 4.22 15.71 -10.00
N VAL A 120 3.34 15.98 -10.95
CA VAL A 120 3.64 15.85 -12.39
C VAL A 120 4.72 16.82 -12.86
N LYS A 121 5.60 16.39 -13.74
CA LYS A 121 6.78 17.13 -14.26
C LYS A 121 6.47 18.41 -15.00
N ASN A 122 5.22 18.61 -15.47
CA ASN A 122 4.79 19.83 -16.15
C ASN A 122 4.33 20.94 -15.17
N ALA A 123 4.25 20.63 -13.87
CA ALA A 123 4.00 21.57 -12.80
C ALA A 123 5.33 22.15 -12.27
N PRO A 124 5.30 23.17 -11.38
CA PRO A 124 6.49 23.57 -10.64
C PRO A 124 7.17 22.38 -9.98
N LEU A 125 8.51 22.44 -9.85
CA LEU A 125 9.32 21.37 -9.29
C LEU A 125 8.80 20.98 -7.89
N SER A 126 8.53 19.70 -7.70
CA SER A 126 8.03 19.15 -6.44
C SER A 126 9.09 18.33 -5.72
N ASP A 127 8.86 18.09 -4.42
CA ASP A 127 9.73 17.27 -3.58
C ASP A 127 9.71 15.79 -4.04
N ARG A 128 10.77 15.06 -3.68
CA ARG A 128 10.85 13.62 -3.89
C ARG A 128 10.88 12.92 -2.54
N PHE A 129 9.93 11.99 -2.38
CA PHE A 129 9.82 11.20 -1.15
C PHE A 129 10.45 9.82 -1.38
N TYR A 130 11.25 9.38 -0.41
CA TYR A 130 11.91 8.08 -0.51
C TYR A 130 10.91 6.94 -0.40
N ASP A 131 9.92 7.04 0.48
CA ASP A 131 8.86 6.04 0.64
C ASP A 131 7.98 5.91 -0.60
N ASP A 132 7.56 7.02 -1.26
CA ASP A 132 6.82 6.97 -2.52
C ASP A 132 7.55 6.14 -3.58
N ASN A 133 8.87 6.30 -3.65
CA ASN A 133 9.73 5.57 -4.58
C ASN A 133 9.94 4.11 -4.15
N VAL A 134 9.99 3.83 -2.85
CA VAL A 134 10.08 2.46 -2.34
C VAL A 134 8.87 1.64 -2.79
N TRP A 135 7.65 2.18 -2.69
CA TRP A 135 6.44 1.47 -3.13
C TRP A 135 6.49 1.11 -4.61
N LEU A 136 6.87 2.05 -5.46
CA LEU A 136 7.07 1.80 -6.90
C LEU A 136 8.14 0.75 -7.16
N GLY A 137 9.25 0.85 -6.45
CA GLY A 137 10.36 -0.10 -6.59
C GLY A 137 9.97 -1.53 -6.24
N ILE A 138 9.16 -1.73 -5.19
CA ILE A 138 8.58 -3.02 -4.81
C ILE A 138 7.70 -3.55 -5.94
N ASP A 139 6.78 -2.73 -6.47
CA ASP A 139 5.86 -3.14 -7.52
C ASP A 139 6.62 -3.52 -8.82
N PHE A 140 7.67 -2.79 -9.19
CA PHE A 140 8.53 -3.15 -10.33
C PHE A 140 9.32 -4.44 -10.09
N ALA A 141 9.79 -4.70 -8.86
CA ALA A 141 10.42 -5.95 -8.50
C ALA A 141 9.43 -7.13 -8.61
N ASP A 142 8.19 -6.95 -8.13
CA ASP A 142 7.13 -7.94 -8.25
C ASP A 142 6.74 -8.20 -9.71
N LEU A 143 6.65 -7.18 -10.54
CA LEU A 143 6.45 -7.34 -11.98
C LEU A 143 7.57 -8.18 -12.62
N TYR A 144 8.84 -7.93 -12.27
CA TYR A 144 9.94 -8.76 -12.75
C TYR A 144 9.84 -10.19 -12.24
N LEU A 145 9.59 -10.40 -10.96
CA LEU A 145 9.47 -11.76 -10.38
C LEU A 145 8.36 -12.57 -11.06
N ASN A 146 7.29 -11.90 -11.47
CA ASN A 146 6.13 -12.51 -12.10
C ASN A 146 6.23 -12.67 -13.62
N THR A 147 6.96 -11.79 -14.33
CA THR A 147 7.02 -11.77 -15.81
C THR A 147 8.38 -12.19 -16.37
N LYS A 148 9.45 -12.06 -15.59
CA LYS A 148 10.85 -12.16 -15.99
C LYS A 148 11.27 -11.14 -17.06
N ASP A 149 10.47 -10.09 -17.29
CA ASP A 149 10.81 -8.97 -18.19
C ASP A 149 11.89 -8.09 -17.53
N LYS A 150 13.12 -8.16 -18.04
CA LYS A 150 14.29 -7.45 -17.51
C LYS A 150 14.12 -5.93 -17.44
N LYS A 151 13.19 -5.35 -18.21
CA LYS A 151 12.90 -3.92 -18.15
C LYS A 151 12.35 -3.51 -16.79
N PHE A 152 11.54 -4.35 -16.16
CA PHE A 152 11.01 -4.11 -14.82
C PHE A 152 12.11 -4.19 -13.77
N LEU A 153 13.02 -5.17 -13.86
CA LEU A 153 14.16 -5.25 -12.95
C LEU A 153 15.07 -4.02 -13.08
N ALA A 154 15.40 -3.61 -14.30
CA ALA A 154 16.23 -2.44 -14.55
C ALA A 154 15.61 -1.16 -13.95
N LYS A 155 14.28 -0.99 -14.08
CA LYS A 155 13.56 0.13 -13.47
C LYS A 155 13.57 0.04 -11.95
N SER A 156 13.35 -1.13 -11.39
CA SER A 156 13.44 -1.37 -9.94
C SER A 156 14.86 -1.03 -9.42
N GLU A 157 15.93 -1.53 -10.05
CA GLU A 157 17.30 -1.21 -9.63
C GLU A 157 17.64 0.28 -9.83
N GLU A 158 17.04 0.97 -10.82
CA GLU A 158 17.17 2.43 -10.98
C GLU A 158 16.55 3.20 -9.80
N ILE A 159 15.31 2.82 -9.42
CA ILE A 159 14.61 3.43 -8.27
C ILE A 159 15.39 3.14 -6.98
N TRP A 160 15.96 1.94 -6.83
CA TRP A 160 16.75 1.62 -5.65
C TRP A 160 17.93 2.58 -5.47
N ARG A 161 18.62 2.96 -6.56
CA ARG A 161 19.73 3.95 -6.45
C ARG A 161 19.26 5.29 -5.88
N PHE A 162 18.06 5.74 -6.23
CA PHE A 162 17.46 6.92 -5.61
C PHE A 162 17.18 6.68 -4.12
N VAL A 163 16.52 5.59 -3.77
CA VAL A 163 16.18 5.27 -2.37
C VAL A 163 17.43 5.15 -1.52
N GLU A 164 18.46 4.49 -2.02
CA GLU A 164 19.75 4.33 -1.34
C GLU A 164 20.46 5.67 -1.08
N SER A 165 20.29 6.67 -1.95
CA SER A 165 20.84 8.02 -1.74
C SER A 165 20.24 8.76 -0.54
N GLY A 166 19.13 8.26 -0.01
CA GLY A 166 18.52 8.73 1.23
C GLY A 166 19.10 8.14 2.51
N MET A 167 20.16 7.33 2.41
CA MET A 167 20.86 6.75 3.56
C MET A 167 22.11 7.59 3.90
N ASP A 168 22.40 7.67 5.18
CA ASP A 168 23.68 8.19 5.70
C ASP A 168 23.96 7.57 7.08
N ASP A 169 25.06 7.99 7.71
CA ASP A 169 25.51 7.46 9.02
C ASP A 169 24.88 8.19 10.22
N ILE A 170 24.02 9.19 10.00
CA ILE A 170 23.34 9.88 11.10
C ILE A 170 22.37 8.89 11.76
N LEU A 171 22.40 8.79 13.08
CA LEU A 171 21.72 7.77 13.88
C LEU A 171 22.16 6.32 13.52
N GLY A 172 23.37 6.15 12.99
CA GLY A 172 23.91 4.83 12.65
C GLY A 172 23.32 4.19 11.40
N GLY A 173 22.59 4.92 10.55
CA GLY A 173 21.97 4.40 9.34
C GLY A 173 20.54 4.91 9.12
N GLY A 174 19.76 4.14 8.35
CA GLY A 174 18.36 4.44 8.03
C GLY A 174 18.17 5.43 6.87
N ILE A 175 16.97 5.45 6.33
CA ILE A 175 16.55 6.25 5.16
C ILE A 175 15.71 7.43 5.63
N TYR A 176 15.98 8.62 5.09
CA TYR A 176 15.17 9.80 5.28
C TYR A 176 13.76 9.64 4.66
N TRP A 177 12.82 10.50 5.07
CA TRP A 177 11.50 10.54 4.48
C TRP A 177 11.48 11.30 3.14
N CYS A 178 12.03 12.52 3.14
CA CYS A 178 12.00 13.43 1.99
C CYS A 178 13.42 13.90 1.64
N GLU A 179 13.76 13.90 0.34
CA GLU A 179 15.07 14.30 -0.15
C GLU A 179 15.38 15.77 0.17
N GLN A 180 14.40 16.66 -0.01
CA GLN A 180 14.55 18.10 0.20
C GLN A 180 14.47 18.51 1.67
N LYS A 181 13.97 17.59 2.55
CA LYS A 181 13.76 17.85 3.98
C LYS A 181 14.25 16.66 4.81
N LYS A 182 15.56 16.62 5.03
CA LYS A 182 16.22 15.59 5.81
C LYS A 182 16.14 15.86 7.32
N GLU A 183 14.90 15.84 7.85
CA GLU A 183 14.61 16.18 9.26
C GLU A 183 14.34 14.95 10.13
N SER A 184 13.91 13.84 9.51
CA SER A 184 13.57 12.59 10.18
C SER A 184 13.83 11.37 9.33
N LYS A 185 13.98 10.21 9.99
CA LYS A 185 14.01 8.89 9.39
C LYS A 185 12.73 8.15 9.82
N ASN A 186 11.88 7.86 8.84
CA ASN A 186 10.53 7.36 9.08
C ASN A 186 10.44 5.86 8.86
N THR A 187 9.61 5.19 9.63
CA THR A 187 9.34 3.75 9.45
C THR A 187 8.79 3.47 8.06
N CYS A 188 7.95 4.36 7.50
CA CYS A 188 7.40 4.23 6.14
C CYS A 188 8.45 4.24 5.02
N SER A 189 9.63 4.82 5.25
CA SER A 189 10.75 4.73 4.30
C SER A 189 11.60 3.48 4.55
N ASN A 190 11.81 3.11 5.82
CA ASN A 190 12.77 2.09 6.23
C ASN A 190 12.20 0.67 6.15
N ALA A 191 11.06 0.41 6.78
CA ALA A 191 10.45 -0.92 6.81
C ALA A 191 10.12 -1.46 5.40
N PRO A 192 9.46 -0.70 4.50
CA PRO A 192 9.23 -1.20 3.15
C PRO A 192 10.51 -1.27 2.30
N ALA A 193 11.55 -0.49 2.59
CA ALA A 193 12.84 -0.63 1.92
C ALA A 193 13.52 -1.96 2.26
N VAL A 194 13.29 -2.53 3.45
CA VAL A 194 13.72 -3.90 3.76
C VAL A 194 13.01 -4.90 2.85
N VAL A 195 11.68 -4.82 2.73
CA VAL A 195 10.90 -5.66 1.80
C VAL A 195 11.44 -5.52 0.38
N TYR A 196 11.71 -4.31 -0.05
CA TYR A 196 12.24 -4.01 -1.38
C TYR A 196 13.59 -4.70 -1.63
N LEU A 197 14.53 -4.57 -0.71
CA LEU A 197 15.83 -5.22 -0.77
C LEU A 197 15.72 -6.75 -0.84
N LEU A 198 14.82 -7.34 -0.04
CA LEU A 198 14.58 -8.79 -0.06
C LEU A 198 14.01 -9.23 -1.42
N LYS A 199 13.10 -8.47 -2.03
CA LYS A 199 12.60 -8.75 -3.38
C LYS A 199 13.67 -8.58 -4.45
N LEU A 200 14.55 -7.57 -4.34
CA LEU A 200 15.72 -7.44 -5.22
C LEU A 200 16.69 -8.62 -5.05
N TYR A 201 16.86 -9.12 -3.83
CA TYR A 201 17.62 -10.32 -3.59
C TYR A 201 16.99 -11.54 -4.27
N GLU A 202 15.68 -11.77 -4.11
CA GLU A 202 14.94 -12.84 -4.80
C GLU A 202 15.04 -12.73 -6.34
N ALA A 203 15.04 -11.48 -6.85
CA ALA A 203 15.13 -11.21 -8.28
C ALA A 203 16.52 -11.45 -8.87
N THR A 204 17.60 -11.20 -8.11
CA THR A 204 18.97 -11.11 -8.65
C THR A 204 19.94 -12.11 -8.04
N ASN A 205 19.62 -12.65 -6.87
CA ASN A 205 20.51 -13.45 -6.00
C ASN A 205 21.80 -12.69 -5.58
N LYS A 206 21.82 -11.34 -5.67
CA LYS A 206 22.97 -10.52 -5.24
C LYS A 206 22.98 -10.40 -3.71
N ARG A 207 23.93 -11.03 -3.05
CA ARG A 207 24.04 -11.09 -1.59
C ARG A 207 24.08 -9.69 -0.93
N ALA A 208 24.61 -8.69 -1.62
CA ALA A 208 24.65 -7.31 -1.14
C ALA A 208 23.26 -6.74 -0.80
N TYR A 209 22.21 -7.16 -1.49
CA TYR A 209 20.83 -6.76 -1.15
C TYR A 209 20.36 -7.39 0.15
N LEU A 210 20.65 -8.67 0.37
CA LEU A 210 20.30 -9.35 1.61
C LEU A 210 21.03 -8.73 2.82
N GLU A 211 22.32 -8.47 2.70
CA GLU A 211 23.13 -7.86 3.76
C GLU A 211 22.64 -6.43 4.10
N LYS A 212 22.25 -5.65 3.08
CA LYS A 212 21.64 -4.33 3.32
C LYS A 212 20.28 -4.45 3.98
N ALA A 213 19.46 -5.42 3.57
CA ALA A 213 18.16 -5.68 4.18
C ALA A 213 18.30 -6.02 5.67
N GLU A 214 19.26 -6.90 6.03
CA GLU A 214 19.53 -7.27 7.43
C GLU A 214 19.93 -6.05 8.27
N LYS A 215 20.84 -5.22 7.76
CA LYS A 215 21.29 -3.99 8.46
C LYS A 215 20.12 -3.01 8.66
N LEU A 216 19.32 -2.78 7.62
CA LEU A 216 18.21 -1.84 7.68
C LEU A 216 17.07 -2.36 8.57
N PHE A 217 16.79 -3.67 8.53
CA PHE A 217 15.83 -4.32 9.42
C PHE A 217 16.22 -4.13 10.89
N GLN A 218 17.50 -4.42 11.21
CA GLN A 218 18.01 -4.27 12.56
C GLN A 218 17.97 -2.80 13.01
N TRP A 219 18.40 -1.86 12.14
CA TRP A 219 18.33 -0.44 12.43
C TRP A 219 16.90 0.03 12.73
N THR A 220 15.94 -0.39 11.91
CA THR A 220 14.52 -0.04 12.09
C THR A 220 13.98 -0.57 13.41
N LYS A 221 14.35 -1.80 13.76
CA LYS A 221 13.99 -2.43 15.02
C LYS A 221 14.58 -1.69 16.22
N GLU A 222 15.86 -1.40 16.22
CA GLU A 222 16.56 -0.72 17.32
C GLU A 222 16.02 0.68 17.61
N HIS A 223 15.58 1.42 16.59
CA HIS A 223 15.21 2.82 16.71
C HIS A 223 13.69 3.05 16.80
N LEU A 224 12.89 2.15 16.24
CA LEU A 224 11.47 2.41 16.00
C LEU A 224 10.53 1.30 16.49
N GLU A 225 11.01 0.17 17.01
CA GLU A 225 10.16 -0.82 17.66
C GLU A 225 9.71 -0.34 19.06
N ASP A 226 8.45 -0.52 19.37
CA ASP A 226 7.96 -0.46 20.75
C ASP A 226 8.24 -1.80 21.44
N PRO A 227 9.14 -1.85 22.45
CA PRO A 227 9.49 -3.09 23.13
C PRO A 227 8.34 -3.70 23.94
N VAL A 228 7.22 -2.97 24.12
CA VAL A 228 6.07 -3.43 24.91
C VAL A 228 5.17 -4.35 24.08
N ASP A 229 4.95 -4.00 22.81
CA ASP A 229 4.00 -4.71 21.93
C ASP A 229 4.56 -5.07 20.54
N HIS A 230 5.85 -4.85 20.30
CA HIS A 230 6.54 -5.16 19.04
C HIS A 230 5.98 -4.43 17.81
N LEU A 231 5.15 -3.39 18.01
CA LEU A 231 4.68 -2.54 16.92
C LEU A 231 5.66 -1.38 16.69
N TYR A 232 5.54 -0.74 15.53
CA TYR A 232 6.53 0.24 15.11
C TYR A 232 5.99 1.67 15.18
N PHE A 233 6.79 2.55 15.79
CA PHE A 233 6.58 3.98 15.87
C PHE A 233 6.72 4.64 14.48
N ASP A 234 6.23 5.85 14.34
CA ASP A 234 6.19 6.57 13.07
C ASP A 234 7.57 6.98 12.55
N ASN A 235 8.32 7.75 13.36
CA ASN A 235 9.61 8.27 12.94
C ASN A 235 10.50 8.63 14.12
N ILE A 236 11.80 8.85 13.79
CA ILE A 236 12.79 9.42 14.69
C ILE A 236 13.41 10.68 14.06
N SER A 237 13.43 11.80 14.80
CA SER A 237 14.12 13.02 14.38
C SER A 237 15.63 12.83 14.47
N LEU A 238 16.41 13.69 13.80
CA LEU A 238 17.89 13.64 13.85
C LEU A 238 18.47 13.93 15.24
N THR A 239 17.64 14.46 16.16
CA THR A 239 18.03 14.65 17.57
C THR A 239 17.70 13.45 18.45
N GLY A 240 17.22 12.35 17.88
CA GLY A 240 16.85 11.13 18.60
C GLY A 240 15.44 11.14 19.23
N LYS A 241 14.62 12.15 18.96
CA LYS A 241 13.23 12.20 19.46
C LYS A 241 12.33 11.33 18.60
N VAL A 242 11.70 10.32 19.22
CA VAL A 242 10.78 9.39 18.54
C VAL A 242 9.34 9.91 18.59
N ASN A 243 8.67 9.92 17.44
CA ASN A 243 7.22 10.07 17.34
C ASN A 243 6.57 8.70 17.51
N LYS A 244 5.90 8.49 18.65
CA LYS A 244 5.35 7.19 19.07
C LYS A 244 3.99 6.85 18.47
N THR A 245 3.52 7.59 17.46
CA THR A 245 2.30 7.22 16.71
C THR A 245 2.52 5.89 16.00
N LYS A 246 1.54 5.00 16.03
CA LYS A 246 1.59 3.70 15.39
C LYS A 246 0.59 3.65 14.25
N PHE A 247 1.07 3.30 13.05
CA PHE A 247 0.25 3.13 11.87
C PHE A 247 0.28 1.68 11.39
N PRO A 248 -0.85 1.15 10.86
CA PRO A 248 -0.92 -0.25 10.41
C PRO A 248 0.17 -0.64 9.43
N TYR A 249 0.47 0.22 8.44
CA TYR A 249 1.43 -0.06 7.38
C TYR A 249 2.87 -0.18 7.89
N ASN A 250 3.26 0.57 8.91
CA ASN A 250 4.60 0.51 9.50
C ASN A 250 4.89 -0.88 10.09
N SER A 251 4.02 -1.33 10.97
CA SER A 251 4.14 -2.66 11.58
C SER A 251 3.91 -3.77 10.55
N GLY A 252 2.98 -3.55 9.60
CA GLY A 252 2.71 -4.48 8.51
C GLY A 252 3.90 -4.73 7.60
N GLN A 253 4.75 -3.72 7.35
CA GLN A 253 5.96 -3.89 6.54
C GLN A 253 7.10 -4.56 7.31
N MET A 254 7.21 -4.36 8.60
CA MET A 254 8.16 -5.12 9.42
C MET A 254 7.72 -6.58 9.56
N LEU A 255 6.41 -6.83 9.70
CA LEU A 255 5.82 -8.18 9.60
C LEU A 255 6.18 -8.85 8.27
N GLN A 256 5.98 -8.15 7.14
CA GLN A 256 6.32 -8.67 5.82
C GLN A 256 7.82 -8.95 5.68
N SER A 257 8.66 -8.05 6.19
CA SER A 257 10.11 -8.21 6.19
C SER A 257 10.54 -9.46 6.96
N ALA A 258 10.03 -9.66 8.17
CA ALA A 258 10.34 -10.84 8.98
C ALA A 258 9.88 -12.14 8.28
N ALA A 259 8.67 -12.16 7.72
CA ALA A 259 8.15 -13.32 6.99
C ALA A 259 8.99 -13.65 5.74
N LEU A 260 9.44 -12.62 4.99
CA LEU A 260 10.34 -12.79 3.84
C LEU A 260 11.73 -13.26 4.26
N PHE A 261 12.30 -12.74 5.36
CA PHE A 261 13.55 -13.26 5.90
C PHE A 261 13.43 -14.76 6.24
N TYR A 262 12.33 -15.16 6.89
CA TYR A 262 12.09 -16.59 7.15
C TYR A 262 11.98 -17.39 5.85
N LYS A 263 11.26 -16.88 4.85
CA LYS A 263 11.13 -17.52 3.53
C LYS A 263 12.50 -17.77 2.89
N ILE A 264 13.42 -16.79 2.99
CA ILE A 264 14.75 -16.81 2.37
C ILE A 264 15.75 -17.66 3.19
N THR A 265 15.82 -17.41 4.51
CA THR A 265 16.88 -17.98 5.36
C THR A 265 16.49 -19.27 6.07
N LYS A 266 15.19 -19.53 6.23
CA LYS A 266 14.61 -20.62 7.07
C LYS A 266 14.94 -20.49 8.57
N ASP A 267 15.48 -19.36 9.02
CA ASP A 267 15.77 -19.11 10.43
C ASP A 267 14.48 -18.85 11.18
N GLN A 268 14.19 -19.69 12.17
CA GLN A 268 12.95 -19.68 12.98
C GLN A 268 12.77 -18.39 13.78
N LYS A 269 13.86 -17.66 14.08
CA LYS A 269 13.76 -16.37 14.76
C LYS A 269 12.89 -15.37 14.03
N TYR A 270 12.99 -15.33 12.68
CA TYR A 270 12.19 -14.42 11.86
C TYR A 270 10.72 -14.84 11.78
N LEU A 271 10.42 -16.15 11.77
CA LEU A 271 9.03 -16.60 11.82
C LEU A 271 8.40 -16.22 13.15
N LYS A 272 9.10 -16.45 14.26
CA LYS A 272 8.63 -16.06 15.60
C LYS A 272 8.38 -14.55 15.67
N GLU A 273 9.31 -13.74 15.19
CA GLU A 273 9.16 -12.28 15.15
C GLU A 273 7.96 -11.85 14.31
N ALA A 274 7.77 -12.44 13.14
CA ALA A 274 6.60 -12.17 12.31
C ALA A 274 5.29 -12.50 13.04
N GLN A 275 5.23 -13.63 13.76
CA GLN A 275 4.06 -14.03 14.52
C GLN A 275 3.78 -13.10 15.71
N GLU A 276 4.82 -12.61 16.41
CA GLU A 276 4.69 -11.64 17.51
C GLU A 276 4.13 -10.31 16.99
N ILE A 277 4.70 -9.76 15.90
CA ILE A 277 4.18 -8.54 15.27
C ILE A 277 2.73 -8.73 14.80
N ALA A 278 2.42 -9.87 14.19
CA ALA A 278 1.07 -10.15 13.68
C ALA A 278 0.02 -10.21 14.81
N ALA A 279 0.35 -10.86 15.92
CA ALA A 279 -0.54 -10.96 17.06
C ALA A 279 -0.83 -9.56 17.67
N SER A 280 0.21 -8.77 17.87
CA SER A 280 0.10 -7.41 18.39
C SER A 280 -0.64 -6.48 17.42
N ALA A 281 -0.38 -6.56 16.12
CA ALA A 281 -1.07 -5.77 15.11
C ALA A 281 -2.56 -6.11 15.04
N HIS A 282 -2.92 -7.39 15.16
CA HIS A 282 -4.32 -7.81 15.18
C HIS A 282 -5.05 -7.32 16.42
N GLU A 283 -4.40 -7.30 17.59
CA GLU A 283 -5.01 -6.76 18.81
C GLU A 283 -5.10 -5.23 18.79
N TYR A 284 -4.06 -4.56 18.30
CA TYR A 284 -3.98 -3.10 18.34
C TYR A 284 -4.83 -2.40 17.26
N PHE A 285 -4.83 -2.91 16.02
CA PHE A 285 -5.48 -2.24 14.87
C PHE A 285 -6.89 -2.75 14.57
N PHE A 286 -7.38 -3.75 15.29
CA PHE A 286 -8.73 -4.27 15.16
C PHE A 286 -9.53 -4.04 16.46
N GLN A 287 -10.85 -4.12 16.34
CA GLN A 287 -11.82 -4.01 17.43
C GLN A 287 -12.99 -4.96 17.22
N ASP A 288 -13.62 -5.40 18.31
CA ASP A 288 -14.81 -6.22 18.20
C ASP A 288 -16.00 -5.40 17.69
N LYS A 289 -16.72 -5.93 16.71
CA LYS A 289 -17.96 -5.35 16.18
C LYS A 289 -19.00 -6.43 15.95
N ALA A 290 -20.21 -6.19 16.48
CA ALA A 290 -21.40 -6.95 16.09
C ALA A 290 -22.02 -6.29 14.84
N LEU A 291 -22.22 -7.07 13.78
CA LEU A 291 -22.91 -6.62 12.58
C LEU A 291 -24.43 -6.73 12.77
N ASN A 292 -25.21 -6.06 11.94
CA ASN A 292 -26.67 -6.11 11.94
C ASN A 292 -27.20 -7.55 11.74
N SER A 293 -26.44 -8.41 11.10
CA SER A 293 -26.74 -9.85 10.95
C SER A 293 -26.58 -10.66 12.24
N GLY A 294 -26.10 -10.07 13.33
CA GLY A 294 -25.74 -10.76 14.56
C GLY A 294 -24.33 -11.41 14.55
N LYS A 295 -23.65 -11.44 13.40
CA LYS A 295 -22.27 -11.93 13.33
C LYS A 295 -21.31 -10.98 14.03
N LYS A 296 -20.42 -11.52 14.87
CA LYS A 296 -19.29 -10.77 15.45
C LYS A 296 -18.06 -10.91 14.57
N ILE A 297 -17.38 -9.80 14.33
CA ILE A 297 -16.13 -9.74 13.56
C ILE A 297 -15.08 -8.90 14.30
N LYS A 298 -13.80 -9.09 13.94
CA LYS A 298 -12.72 -8.16 14.27
C LYS A 298 -12.69 -7.11 13.15
N LEU A 299 -13.30 -5.93 13.40
CA LEU A 299 -13.34 -4.81 12.46
C LEU A 299 -12.05 -3.99 12.54
N PHE A 300 -11.57 -3.48 11.43
CA PHE A 300 -10.47 -2.49 11.44
C PHE A 300 -10.87 -1.26 12.26
N LYS A 301 -9.97 -0.78 13.11
CA LYS A 301 -10.07 0.56 13.67
C LYS A 301 -9.88 1.59 12.54
N ASN A 302 -10.43 2.79 12.72
CA ASN A 302 -10.34 3.84 11.70
C ASN A 302 -8.88 4.15 11.33
N SER A 303 -8.58 3.95 10.06
CA SER A 303 -7.30 4.23 9.41
C SER A 303 -7.56 4.40 7.92
N ASP A 304 -6.62 4.97 7.19
CA ASP A 304 -6.68 5.00 5.75
C ASP A 304 -6.63 3.56 5.21
N SER A 305 -7.50 3.25 4.24
CA SER A 305 -7.61 1.88 3.69
C SER A 305 -6.31 1.41 3.06
N TRP A 306 -5.49 2.35 2.55
CA TRP A 306 -4.18 2.00 2.02
C TRP A 306 -3.22 1.51 3.11
N PHE A 307 -3.23 2.11 4.31
CA PHE A 307 -2.41 1.62 5.43
C PHE A 307 -2.80 0.19 5.83
N ILE A 308 -4.08 -0.12 5.75
CA ILE A 308 -4.61 -1.46 6.00
C ILE A 308 -4.19 -2.44 4.88
N ALA A 309 -4.24 -2.01 3.61
CA ALA A 309 -3.82 -2.84 2.48
C ALA A 309 -2.32 -3.20 2.56
N VAL A 310 -1.48 -2.24 2.93
CA VAL A 310 -0.05 -2.49 3.14
C VAL A 310 0.19 -3.43 4.33
N MET A 311 -0.58 -3.30 5.41
CA MET A 311 -0.53 -4.26 6.52
C MET A 311 -0.93 -5.68 6.08
N LEU A 312 -1.95 -5.80 5.21
CA LEU A 312 -2.37 -7.09 4.65
C LEU A 312 -1.23 -7.80 3.92
N ARG A 313 -0.34 -7.08 3.21
CA ARG A 313 0.82 -7.69 2.54
C ARG A 313 1.65 -8.54 3.52
N GLY A 314 1.87 -8.02 4.73
CA GLY A 314 2.57 -8.75 5.79
C GLY A 314 1.82 -10.00 6.27
N PHE A 315 0.53 -9.89 6.50
CA PHE A 315 -0.30 -11.03 6.91
C PHE A 315 -0.41 -12.12 5.83
N VAL A 316 -0.42 -11.73 4.55
CA VAL A 316 -0.39 -12.69 3.44
C VAL A 316 0.93 -13.45 3.40
N GLU A 317 2.06 -12.75 3.56
CA GLU A 317 3.38 -13.38 3.57
C GLU A 317 3.54 -14.33 4.77
N LEU A 318 3.07 -13.93 5.96
CA LEU A 318 3.05 -14.79 7.14
C LEU A 318 2.16 -16.03 6.92
N TYR A 319 0.96 -15.86 6.33
CA TYR A 319 0.08 -16.98 6.03
C TYR A 319 0.73 -17.99 5.08
N HIS A 320 1.54 -17.53 4.14
CA HIS A 320 2.31 -18.45 3.29
C HIS A 320 3.33 -19.27 4.08
N ALA A 321 3.86 -18.72 5.18
CA ALA A 321 4.85 -19.35 6.03
C ALA A 321 4.22 -20.34 7.04
N ASP A 322 3.16 -19.94 7.75
CA ASP A 322 2.62 -20.71 8.89
C ASP A 322 1.24 -21.32 8.67
N LYS A 323 0.55 -20.93 7.59
CA LYS A 323 -0.81 -21.39 7.23
C LYS A 323 -1.88 -21.09 8.29
N ASN A 324 -1.62 -20.18 9.23
CA ASN A 324 -2.61 -19.78 10.23
C ASN A 324 -3.70 -18.90 9.59
N PRO A 325 -4.96 -19.34 9.50
CA PRO A 325 -6.02 -18.61 8.82
C PRO A 325 -6.61 -17.46 9.66
N LEU A 326 -6.26 -17.33 10.93
CA LEU A 326 -6.91 -16.42 11.88
C LEU A 326 -6.98 -15.00 11.35
N TYR A 327 -5.83 -14.44 10.97
CA TYR A 327 -5.71 -13.06 10.52
C TYR A 327 -6.36 -12.85 9.15
N ILE A 328 -6.12 -13.77 8.22
CA ILE A 328 -6.70 -13.74 6.88
C ILE A 328 -8.24 -13.79 6.95
N ASN A 329 -8.81 -14.57 7.87
CA ASN A 329 -10.27 -14.62 8.06
C ASN A 329 -10.81 -13.28 8.57
N SER A 330 -10.08 -12.56 9.44
CA SER A 330 -10.47 -11.22 9.86
C SER A 330 -10.50 -10.25 8.68
N PHE A 331 -9.51 -10.29 7.78
CA PHE A 331 -9.52 -9.49 6.55
C PHE A 331 -10.69 -9.88 5.63
N LYS A 332 -10.93 -11.18 5.42
CA LYS A 332 -12.07 -11.66 4.61
C LYS A 332 -13.41 -11.14 5.14
N ASP A 333 -13.60 -11.13 6.45
CA ASP A 333 -14.83 -10.63 7.08
C ASP A 333 -15.00 -9.12 6.90
N ASN A 334 -13.92 -8.35 7.07
CA ASN A 334 -13.94 -6.90 6.82
C ASN A 334 -14.24 -6.56 5.36
N LEU A 335 -13.64 -7.27 4.41
CA LEU A 335 -13.86 -7.02 2.99
C LEU A 335 -15.28 -7.40 2.55
N ARG A 336 -15.86 -8.47 3.10
CA ARG A 336 -17.29 -8.81 2.87
C ARG A 336 -18.19 -7.72 3.42
N TYR A 337 -17.93 -7.26 4.64
CA TYR A 337 -18.67 -6.15 5.25
C TYR A 337 -18.53 -4.86 4.42
N ALA A 338 -17.32 -4.51 3.99
CA ALA A 338 -17.12 -3.33 3.15
C ALA A 338 -17.90 -3.41 1.83
N TRP A 339 -17.96 -4.58 1.21
CA TRP A 339 -18.70 -4.78 -0.04
C TRP A 339 -20.19 -4.51 0.09
N THR A 340 -20.80 -4.95 1.19
CA THR A 340 -22.26 -4.88 1.41
C THR A 340 -22.70 -3.58 2.08
N ASP A 341 -21.89 -3.03 3.00
CA ASP A 341 -22.33 -1.97 3.91
C ASP A 341 -21.59 -0.63 3.71
N LEU A 342 -20.38 -0.64 3.14
CA LEU A 342 -19.55 0.57 3.00
C LEU A 342 -19.44 1.09 1.56
N ARG A 343 -20.04 0.43 0.58
CA ARG A 343 -20.06 0.83 -0.81
C ARG A 343 -21.25 1.75 -1.09
N ASP A 344 -21.03 2.81 -1.88
CA ASP A 344 -22.08 3.71 -2.33
C ASP A 344 -22.63 3.34 -3.72
N GLU A 345 -23.58 4.14 -4.22
CA GLU A 345 -24.19 4.02 -5.54
C GLU A 345 -23.22 4.19 -6.71
N HIS A 346 -22.06 4.79 -6.47
CA HIS A 346 -20.97 4.91 -7.45
C HIS A 346 -20.04 3.69 -7.45
N GLY A 347 -20.25 2.76 -6.52
CA GLY A 347 -19.40 1.59 -6.33
C GLY A 347 -18.10 1.91 -5.61
N LEU A 348 -18.04 3.04 -4.90
CA LEU A 348 -16.88 3.51 -4.16
C LEU A 348 -17.06 3.29 -2.66
N PHE A 349 -15.96 3.04 -1.96
CA PHE A 349 -15.96 2.68 -0.55
C PHE A 349 -15.87 3.91 0.35
N ASN A 350 -16.53 3.81 1.50
CA ASN A 350 -16.43 4.80 2.56
C ASN A 350 -15.09 4.67 3.31
N LYS A 351 -14.54 5.80 3.77
CA LYS A 351 -13.29 5.81 4.55
C LYS A 351 -13.50 5.28 5.97
N ASP A 352 -14.64 5.60 6.58
CA ASP A 352 -15.00 5.14 7.93
C ASP A 352 -15.45 3.68 7.90
N TRP A 353 -14.60 2.79 8.40
CA TRP A 353 -14.86 1.36 8.50
C TRP A 353 -15.99 1.02 9.47
N THR A 354 -16.36 1.90 10.41
CA THR A 354 -17.53 1.67 11.27
C THR A 354 -18.85 1.81 10.52
N GLY A 355 -18.85 2.53 9.39
CA GLY A 355 -20.06 2.84 8.61
C GLY A 355 -20.92 3.96 9.21
N GLU A 356 -20.50 4.55 10.33
CA GLU A 356 -21.27 5.59 11.03
C GLU A 356 -21.20 6.95 10.32
N LYS A 357 -20.07 7.24 9.68
CA LYS A 357 -19.83 8.50 8.97
C LYS A 357 -19.66 8.26 7.49
N LYS A 358 -20.43 8.94 6.66
CA LYS A 358 -20.27 8.93 5.21
C LYS A 358 -19.23 9.97 4.80
N SER A 359 -18.24 9.56 4.01
CA SER A 359 -17.22 10.45 3.46
C SER A 359 -17.80 11.25 2.30
N ALA A 360 -17.81 12.58 2.42
CA ALA A 360 -18.25 13.47 1.33
C ALA A 360 -17.31 13.40 0.11
N LYS A 361 -16.02 13.18 0.35
CA LYS A 361 -15.00 12.96 -0.68
C LYS A 361 -14.35 11.61 -0.46
N LYS A 362 -14.08 10.92 -1.55
CA LYS A 362 -13.40 9.61 -1.55
C LYS A 362 -12.05 9.76 -2.20
N TRP A 363 -11.02 9.43 -1.45
CA TRP A 363 -9.64 9.56 -1.89
C TRP A 363 -9.25 8.38 -2.80
N LEU A 364 -8.58 8.68 -3.91
CA LEU A 364 -8.18 7.69 -4.91
C LEU A 364 -7.41 6.52 -4.30
N LEU A 365 -6.44 6.82 -3.42
CA LEU A 365 -5.58 5.80 -2.83
C LEU A 365 -6.35 4.79 -1.98
N ASP A 366 -7.34 5.26 -1.20
CA ASP A 366 -8.21 4.36 -0.41
C ASP A 366 -9.03 3.43 -1.32
N GLN A 367 -9.49 3.92 -2.47
CA GLN A 367 -10.25 3.10 -3.42
C GLN A 367 -9.36 2.04 -4.10
N LEU A 368 -8.14 2.43 -4.50
CA LEU A 368 -7.15 1.50 -5.08
C LEU A 368 -6.68 0.45 -4.06
N ALA A 369 -6.55 0.84 -2.80
CA ALA A 369 -6.26 -0.08 -1.69
C ALA A 369 -7.31 -1.19 -1.56
N MET A 370 -8.60 -0.85 -1.75
CA MET A 370 -9.67 -1.87 -1.76
C MET A 370 -9.49 -2.87 -2.90
N VAL A 371 -9.12 -2.40 -4.10
CA VAL A 371 -8.82 -3.29 -5.24
C VAL A 371 -7.67 -4.24 -4.89
N GLU A 372 -6.58 -3.71 -4.32
CA GLU A 372 -5.43 -4.50 -3.92
C GLU A 372 -5.81 -5.55 -2.87
N MET A 373 -6.54 -5.15 -1.82
CA MET A 373 -6.96 -6.08 -0.76
C MET A 373 -7.85 -7.21 -1.29
N TYR A 374 -8.82 -6.88 -2.14
CA TYR A 374 -9.66 -7.90 -2.78
C TYR A 374 -8.85 -8.88 -3.63
N ALA A 375 -7.90 -8.38 -4.43
CA ALA A 375 -7.05 -9.22 -5.26
C ALA A 375 -6.13 -10.14 -4.41
N ARG A 376 -5.50 -9.60 -3.37
CA ARG A 376 -4.63 -10.39 -2.49
C ARG A 376 -5.39 -11.45 -1.70
N ILE A 377 -6.60 -11.14 -1.22
CA ILE A 377 -7.44 -12.12 -0.52
C ILE A 377 -7.98 -13.18 -1.49
N ALA A 378 -8.21 -12.84 -2.75
CA ALA A 378 -8.62 -13.82 -3.76
C ALA A 378 -7.51 -14.84 -4.10
N SER A 379 -6.24 -14.52 -3.82
CA SER A 379 -5.10 -15.42 -4.09
C SER A 379 -4.86 -16.46 -2.98
N ILE A 380 -5.64 -16.40 -1.88
CA ILE A 380 -5.58 -17.28 -0.70
C ILE A 380 -6.88 -18.14 -0.67
#